data_faf1d6199794ce22f681300b4b7143f2
#
_entry.id   faf1d6199794ce22f681300b4b7143f2
#
_cell.length_a   1.000
_cell.length_b   1.000
_cell.length_c   1.000
_cell.angle_alpha   90.00
_cell.angle_beta   90.00
_cell.angle_gamma   90.00
#
_symmetry.space_group_name_H-M   'P 1'
#
loop_
_entity.id
_entity.type
_entity.pdbx_description
1 polymer ?
#
loop_
_entity_poly.entity_id
_entity_poly.type
_entity_poly.pdbx_seq_one_letter_code
_entity_poly.pdbx_strand_id
1 'polypeptide(L)'
;MKTTRLTMTQALVRHLAALRVELDDGSLVPWCGGTWAIFGHGNVAGLGEALWEQRAALPTFRAHNEQAMAHAAVAYAKANFRRRIMAVTTSIGPGATNLVTAAAMAHVNRLPVLLLPSDVFASRAPDPVLQQLEDFAAGDVSANDVFRPVTRYFDRIMRPEQILVALPRAVQVMTDPANCGPVCLALPQDVQAQAFDCPETFLQPEPIRLRRPEPDARELERALATLRGAKRPLIVAGGGVLYSGASQALADFASKAGVPVAESHGGKSSLAWDHPLNLGAIGVTGSPAANALARDADLILAVGTRLQDFTTGSHTLFGHATLLSVNVQPFDAHKWSGQSLVCDARVGLQCLAAIDWRAEPAWTERARSAAAAWNQRVTELTTQVPRDTLPYDAEVIGAVRESAADSPTRDIAVCASGTLPAELHKLWRAGRPGGYHMEYGYSTMGYEIAGGLGVKMACPEAEVIVMLGDGSYLMMNSEIATSVMLGRKLIVVVLDNRGFGCIQRLQLASGSPRFNNLLTDCVPEGGVDLTIDFAAHARALGAEAVHVADVAELKSAMQKARAATRTQVIVIDTTHTRTTDDGGCWWEVSIPEISQRPEVDAAHRRYLDGKSTQRL
;
A
#
# COMPACT_ATOMS: atom_id res chain seq x y z
N MET A 1 -18.59 -30.30 -27.56
CA MET A 1 -18.44 -29.59 -26.29
C MET A 1 -19.75 -28.87 -26.03
N LYS A 2 -20.33 -28.94 -24.85
CA LYS A 2 -21.58 -28.25 -24.52
C LYS A 2 -21.31 -26.75 -24.39
N THR A 3 -22.16 -25.94 -24.99
CA THR A 3 -22.03 -24.46 -25.02
C THR A 3 -23.32 -23.78 -24.59
N THR A 4 -23.17 -22.57 -24.08
CA THR A 4 -24.28 -21.67 -23.77
C THR A 4 -24.08 -20.36 -24.55
N ARG A 5 -25.13 -19.88 -25.21
CA ARG A 5 -25.11 -18.62 -25.97
C ARG A 5 -25.11 -17.44 -25.00
N LEU A 6 -24.01 -16.70 -24.96
CA LEU A 6 -23.78 -15.56 -24.04
C LEU A 6 -23.14 -14.41 -24.78
N THR A 7 -23.35 -13.17 -24.29
CA THR A 7 -22.49 -12.06 -24.70
C THR A 7 -21.10 -12.22 -24.08
N MET A 8 -20.10 -11.55 -24.65
CA MET A 8 -18.73 -11.55 -24.12
C MET A 8 -18.71 -11.15 -22.63
N THR A 9 -19.43 -10.09 -22.27
CA THR A 9 -19.47 -9.61 -20.88
C THR A 9 -20.25 -10.53 -19.94
N GLN A 10 -21.32 -11.20 -20.41
CA GLN A 10 -21.99 -12.23 -19.61
C GLN A 10 -21.03 -13.42 -19.31
N ALA A 11 -20.26 -13.86 -20.29
CA ALA A 11 -19.26 -14.90 -20.07
C ALA A 11 -18.20 -14.47 -19.08
N LEU A 12 -17.65 -13.23 -19.20
CA LEU A 12 -16.67 -12.66 -18.28
C LEU A 12 -17.20 -12.60 -16.85
N VAL A 13 -18.39 -12.00 -16.65
CA VAL A 13 -18.95 -11.78 -15.33
C VAL A 13 -19.34 -13.09 -14.65
N ARG A 14 -19.93 -14.04 -15.38
CA ARG A 14 -20.26 -15.38 -14.85
C ARG A 14 -19.01 -16.15 -14.43
N HIS A 15 -17.94 -16.07 -15.20
CA HIS A 15 -16.65 -16.68 -14.83
C HIS A 15 -16.09 -16.08 -13.54
N LEU A 16 -16.04 -14.76 -13.41
CA LEU A 16 -15.58 -14.08 -12.20
C LEU A 16 -16.44 -14.41 -10.97
N ALA A 17 -17.76 -14.49 -11.13
CA ALA A 17 -18.69 -14.85 -10.07
C ALA A 17 -18.51 -16.32 -9.61
N ALA A 18 -18.08 -17.21 -10.50
CA ALA A 18 -17.84 -18.62 -10.21
C ALA A 18 -16.48 -18.89 -9.54
N LEU A 19 -15.47 -18.02 -9.77
CA LEU A 19 -14.12 -18.22 -9.24
C LEU A 19 -14.09 -18.26 -7.71
N ARG A 20 -13.41 -19.28 -7.19
CA ARG A 20 -13.15 -19.46 -5.75
C ARG A 20 -11.65 -19.52 -5.50
N VAL A 21 -11.22 -19.15 -4.33
CA VAL A 21 -9.85 -19.34 -3.85
C VAL A 21 -9.86 -20.18 -2.58
N GLU A 22 -8.92 -21.11 -2.51
CA GLU A 22 -8.67 -21.92 -1.31
C GLU A 22 -7.79 -21.13 -0.33
N LEU A 23 -8.27 -20.95 0.89
CA LEU A 23 -7.51 -20.31 1.97
C LEU A 23 -6.64 -21.33 2.71
N ASP A 24 -5.75 -20.84 3.60
CA ASP A 24 -4.81 -21.71 4.36
C ASP A 24 -5.51 -22.73 5.27
N ASP A 25 -6.76 -22.50 5.64
CA ASP A 25 -7.61 -23.43 6.42
C ASP A 25 -8.41 -24.42 5.55
N GLY A 26 -8.20 -24.39 4.24
CA GLY A 26 -8.89 -25.23 3.26
C GLY A 26 -10.28 -24.70 2.86
N SER A 27 -10.76 -23.61 3.42
CA SER A 27 -12.05 -23.02 3.04
C SER A 27 -12.02 -22.42 1.64
N LEU A 28 -13.13 -22.59 0.89
CA LEU A 28 -13.30 -22.00 -0.44
C LEU A 28 -14.16 -20.73 -0.34
N VAL A 29 -13.58 -19.61 -0.68
CA VAL A 29 -14.27 -18.31 -0.67
C VAL A 29 -14.32 -17.68 -2.07
N PRO A 30 -15.27 -16.76 -2.37
CA PRO A 30 -15.24 -16.00 -3.62
C PRO A 30 -13.92 -15.28 -3.79
N TRP A 31 -13.24 -15.50 -4.93
CA TRP A 31 -11.96 -14.85 -5.22
C TRP A 31 -12.14 -13.37 -5.52
N CYS A 32 -13.14 -13.02 -6.35
CA CYS A 32 -13.52 -11.63 -6.61
C CYS A 32 -14.59 -11.19 -5.60
N GLY A 33 -14.28 -10.18 -4.78
CA GLY A 33 -15.17 -9.65 -3.76
C GLY A 33 -16.26 -8.71 -4.29
N GLY A 34 -16.21 -8.39 -5.58
CA GLY A 34 -17.17 -7.53 -6.27
C GLY A 34 -16.52 -6.67 -7.34
N THR A 35 -17.33 -5.84 -7.99
CA THR A 35 -16.90 -4.91 -9.03
C THR A 35 -17.18 -3.48 -8.63
N TRP A 36 -16.16 -2.63 -8.65
CA TRP A 36 -16.35 -1.19 -8.63
C TRP A 36 -16.71 -0.69 -10.02
N ALA A 37 -17.72 0.15 -10.14
CA ALA A 37 -18.21 0.60 -11.44
C ALA A 37 -18.62 2.09 -11.41
N ILE A 38 -18.09 2.84 -12.37
CA ILE A 38 -18.65 4.11 -12.82
C ILE A 38 -19.05 3.91 -14.27
N PHE A 39 -20.36 3.90 -14.53
CA PHE A 39 -20.89 3.66 -15.86
C PHE A 39 -20.88 4.93 -16.72
N GLY A 40 -20.67 4.72 -18.00
CA GLY A 40 -20.91 5.66 -19.06
C GLY A 40 -21.40 4.92 -20.29
N HIS A 41 -21.49 5.60 -21.44
CA HIS A 41 -22.02 4.99 -22.66
C HIS A 41 -21.17 3.77 -23.14
N GLY A 42 -19.90 3.71 -22.73
CA GLY A 42 -18.98 2.62 -23.13
C GLY A 42 -19.21 1.29 -22.43
N ASN A 43 -19.84 1.25 -21.25
CA ASN A 43 -19.98 0.01 -20.47
C ASN A 43 -21.37 -0.21 -19.85
N VAL A 44 -22.27 0.77 -19.91
CA VAL A 44 -23.59 0.65 -19.26
C VAL A 44 -24.48 -0.43 -19.87
N ALA A 45 -24.44 -0.62 -21.18
CA ALA A 45 -25.28 -1.60 -21.87
C ALA A 45 -24.71 -3.02 -21.79
N GLY A 46 -23.44 -3.22 -22.18
CA GLY A 46 -22.83 -4.56 -22.22
C GLY A 46 -22.50 -5.10 -20.84
N LEU A 47 -21.49 -4.48 -20.21
CA LEU A 47 -21.00 -4.94 -18.91
C LEU A 47 -22.01 -4.64 -17.79
N GLY A 48 -22.72 -3.50 -17.85
CA GLY A 48 -23.73 -3.14 -16.86
C GLY A 48 -24.86 -4.16 -16.76
N GLU A 49 -25.37 -4.64 -17.88
CA GLU A 49 -26.40 -5.70 -17.92
C GLU A 49 -25.90 -7.02 -17.33
N ALA A 50 -24.68 -7.44 -17.69
CA ALA A 50 -24.08 -8.65 -17.17
C ALA A 50 -23.83 -8.59 -15.65
N LEU A 51 -23.40 -7.44 -15.13
CA LEU A 51 -23.23 -7.23 -13.69
C LEU A 51 -24.58 -7.22 -12.96
N TRP A 52 -25.61 -6.62 -13.54
CA TRP A 52 -26.94 -6.63 -12.95
C TRP A 52 -27.49 -8.06 -12.85
N GLU A 53 -27.32 -8.88 -13.89
CA GLU A 53 -27.72 -10.29 -13.89
C GLU A 53 -27.05 -11.07 -12.75
N GLN A 54 -25.77 -10.84 -12.50
CA GLN A 54 -24.97 -11.57 -11.50
C GLN A 54 -24.83 -10.83 -10.15
N ARG A 55 -25.60 -9.77 -9.89
CA ARG A 55 -25.45 -8.89 -8.70
C ARG A 55 -25.53 -9.59 -7.34
N ALA A 56 -26.16 -10.74 -7.26
CA ALA A 56 -26.23 -11.54 -6.03
C ALA A 56 -24.90 -12.29 -5.76
N ALA A 57 -24.24 -12.79 -6.80
CA ALA A 57 -23.00 -13.56 -6.70
C ALA A 57 -21.73 -12.68 -6.82
N LEU A 58 -21.83 -11.58 -7.57
CA LEU A 58 -20.76 -10.60 -7.77
C LEU A 58 -21.31 -9.18 -7.55
N PRO A 59 -21.30 -8.67 -6.30
CA PRO A 59 -21.84 -7.35 -5.99
C PRO A 59 -21.16 -6.23 -6.77
N THR A 60 -21.91 -5.21 -7.15
CA THR A 60 -21.42 -4.02 -7.84
C THR A 60 -21.53 -2.82 -6.92
N PHE A 61 -20.45 -2.04 -6.83
CA PHE A 61 -20.33 -0.85 -5.98
C PHE A 61 -20.06 0.38 -6.82
N ARG A 62 -20.70 1.48 -6.47
CA ARG A 62 -20.46 2.78 -7.10
C ARG A 62 -19.55 3.62 -6.22
N ALA A 63 -18.55 4.26 -6.81
CA ALA A 63 -17.76 5.33 -6.21
C ALA A 63 -18.07 6.69 -6.88
N HIS A 64 -17.38 7.75 -6.49
CA HIS A 64 -17.54 9.09 -7.05
C HIS A 64 -16.32 9.51 -7.90
N ASN A 65 -15.23 8.75 -7.85
CA ASN A 65 -14.02 9.00 -8.62
C ASN A 65 -13.40 7.66 -9.05
N GLU A 66 -12.97 7.55 -10.32
CA GLU A 66 -12.46 6.30 -10.87
C GLU A 66 -11.11 5.91 -10.27
N GLN A 67 -10.22 6.86 -10.04
CA GLN A 67 -8.95 6.59 -9.35
C GLN A 67 -9.21 6.09 -7.92
N ALA A 68 -10.13 6.71 -7.20
CA ALA A 68 -10.49 6.33 -5.84
C ALA A 68 -11.07 4.91 -5.76
N MET A 69 -11.98 4.53 -6.69
CA MET A 69 -12.50 3.15 -6.68
C MET A 69 -11.43 2.11 -6.97
N ALA A 70 -10.44 2.44 -7.81
CA ALA A 70 -9.30 1.55 -8.03
C ALA A 70 -8.38 1.49 -6.80
N HIS A 71 -8.17 2.60 -6.09
CA HIS A 71 -7.49 2.60 -4.79
C HIS A 71 -8.19 1.69 -3.78
N ALA A 72 -9.51 1.76 -3.67
CA ALA A 72 -10.30 0.87 -2.81
C ALA A 72 -10.15 -0.61 -3.19
N ALA A 73 -10.17 -0.92 -4.49
CA ALA A 73 -9.96 -2.28 -5.00
C ALA A 73 -8.56 -2.82 -4.66
N VAL A 74 -7.53 -2.00 -4.83
CA VAL A 74 -6.14 -2.36 -4.50
C VAL A 74 -5.95 -2.52 -2.99
N ALA A 75 -6.56 -1.63 -2.18
CA ALA A 75 -6.54 -1.74 -0.72
C ALA A 75 -7.24 -3.02 -0.23
N TYR A 76 -8.37 -3.39 -0.86
CA TYR A 76 -9.06 -4.65 -0.58
C TYR A 76 -8.14 -5.85 -0.81
N ALA A 77 -7.43 -5.89 -1.94
CA ALA A 77 -6.51 -6.99 -2.25
C ALA A 77 -5.32 -7.04 -1.27
N LYS A 78 -4.78 -5.88 -0.89
CA LYS A 78 -3.70 -5.79 0.10
C LYS A 78 -4.14 -6.27 1.48
N ALA A 79 -5.31 -5.85 1.95
CA ALA A 79 -5.86 -6.26 3.25
C ALA A 79 -6.23 -7.75 3.29
N ASN A 80 -6.54 -8.36 2.14
CA ASN A 80 -6.69 -9.81 1.97
C ASN A 80 -5.36 -10.54 1.68
N PHE A 81 -4.22 -9.89 1.86
CA PHE A 81 -2.90 -10.48 1.61
C PHE A 81 -2.76 -11.09 0.22
N ARG A 82 -3.29 -10.44 -0.83
CA ARG A 82 -3.34 -10.87 -2.25
C ARG A 82 -4.18 -12.13 -2.53
N ARG A 83 -4.93 -12.64 -1.54
CA ARG A 83 -5.75 -13.86 -1.70
C ARG A 83 -7.06 -13.59 -2.42
N ARG A 84 -7.57 -12.36 -2.37
CA ARG A 84 -8.82 -11.92 -2.99
C ARG A 84 -8.62 -10.60 -3.69
N ILE A 85 -9.43 -10.35 -4.72
CA ILE A 85 -9.39 -9.12 -5.52
C ILE A 85 -10.75 -8.45 -5.60
N MET A 86 -10.76 -7.25 -6.17
CA MET A 86 -11.94 -6.64 -6.78
C MET A 86 -11.64 -6.29 -8.24
N ALA A 87 -12.68 -6.29 -9.07
CA ALA A 87 -12.64 -5.75 -10.41
C ALA A 87 -13.03 -4.27 -10.40
N VAL A 88 -12.59 -3.52 -11.41
CA VAL A 88 -12.89 -2.09 -11.57
C VAL A 88 -13.26 -1.84 -13.03
N THR A 89 -14.42 -1.25 -13.29
CA THR A 89 -14.83 -0.87 -14.64
C THR A 89 -15.16 0.61 -14.74
N THR A 90 -14.78 1.19 -15.87
CA THR A 90 -15.07 2.59 -16.21
C THR A 90 -15.62 2.69 -17.63
N SER A 91 -16.18 3.85 -17.95
CA SER A 91 -16.42 4.23 -19.33
C SER A 91 -15.11 4.37 -20.11
N ILE A 92 -15.21 4.78 -21.36
CA ILE A 92 -14.04 5.03 -22.24
C ILE A 92 -13.36 6.36 -21.88
N GLY A 93 -12.17 6.58 -22.46
CA GLY A 93 -11.44 7.85 -22.43
C GLY A 93 -11.14 8.36 -21.03
N PRO A 94 -11.71 9.51 -20.59
CA PRO A 94 -11.35 10.14 -19.32
C PRO A 94 -11.60 9.24 -18.10
N GLY A 95 -12.67 8.46 -18.08
CA GLY A 95 -12.92 7.50 -17.00
C GLY A 95 -11.84 6.41 -16.94
N ALA A 96 -11.40 5.91 -18.09
CA ALA A 96 -10.32 4.94 -18.18
C ALA A 96 -8.97 5.55 -17.76
N THR A 97 -8.59 6.70 -18.31
CA THR A 97 -7.31 7.35 -18.02
C THR A 97 -7.19 7.79 -16.56
N ASN A 98 -8.30 8.08 -15.89
CA ASN A 98 -8.33 8.38 -14.45
C ASN A 98 -7.90 7.18 -13.57
N LEU A 99 -7.86 5.95 -14.09
CA LEU A 99 -7.35 4.77 -13.38
C LEU A 99 -5.82 4.65 -13.38
N VAL A 100 -5.10 5.39 -14.21
CA VAL A 100 -3.68 5.15 -14.51
C VAL A 100 -2.80 5.25 -13.27
N THR A 101 -2.99 6.27 -12.44
CA THR A 101 -2.26 6.43 -11.18
C THR A 101 -2.46 5.23 -10.24
N ALA A 102 -3.70 4.75 -10.12
CA ALA A 102 -4.00 3.59 -9.28
C ALA A 102 -3.42 2.29 -9.85
N ALA A 103 -3.40 2.13 -11.19
CA ALA A 103 -2.74 1.02 -11.86
C ALA A 103 -1.22 1.03 -11.60
N ALA A 104 -0.57 2.19 -11.75
CA ALA A 104 0.85 2.36 -11.47
C ALA A 104 1.16 2.05 -9.99
N MET A 105 0.35 2.53 -9.06
CA MET A 105 0.45 2.23 -7.64
C MET A 105 0.32 0.72 -7.36
N ALA A 106 -0.65 0.05 -7.97
CA ALA A 106 -0.82 -1.39 -7.85
C ALA A 106 0.39 -2.15 -8.45
N HIS A 107 0.92 -1.68 -9.59
CA HIS A 107 2.10 -2.25 -10.24
C HIS A 107 3.33 -2.17 -9.34
N VAL A 108 3.64 -0.99 -8.80
CA VAL A 108 4.78 -0.77 -7.90
C VAL A 108 4.65 -1.61 -6.63
N ASN A 109 3.45 -1.69 -6.04
CA ASN A 109 3.19 -2.46 -4.82
C ASN A 109 2.94 -3.95 -5.07
N ARG A 110 2.91 -4.39 -6.35
CA ARG A 110 2.64 -5.77 -6.76
C ARG A 110 1.32 -6.29 -6.19
N LEU A 111 0.28 -5.49 -6.31
CA LEU A 111 -1.06 -5.81 -5.81
C LEU A 111 -2.00 -6.14 -6.97
N PRO A 112 -2.77 -7.22 -6.87
CA PRO A 112 -3.67 -7.64 -7.93
C PRO A 112 -4.92 -6.76 -7.96
N VAL A 113 -5.27 -6.29 -9.14
CA VAL A 113 -6.56 -5.64 -9.46
C VAL A 113 -6.88 -5.90 -10.91
N LEU A 114 -8.15 -6.22 -11.20
CA LEU A 114 -8.62 -6.41 -12.57
C LEU A 114 -9.29 -5.12 -13.07
N LEU A 115 -8.64 -4.44 -14.01
CA LEU A 115 -9.14 -3.23 -14.65
C LEU A 115 -9.86 -3.61 -15.94
N LEU A 116 -11.11 -3.18 -16.09
CA LEU A 116 -12.00 -3.47 -17.20
C LEU A 116 -12.52 -2.15 -17.83
N PRO A 117 -11.63 -1.28 -18.32
CA PRO A 117 -12.07 -0.06 -19.00
C PRO A 117 -12.73 -0.42 -20.33
N SER A 118 -13.75 0.35 -20.73
CA SER A 118 -14.27 0.26 -22.08
C SER A 118 -13.29 0.83 -23.09
N ASP A 119 -13.42 0.44 -24.35
CA ASP A 119 -12.54 0.87 -25.44
C ASP A 119 -13.34 1.31 -26.67
N VAL A 120 -12.65 1.80 -27.69
CA VAL A 120 -13.22 2.11 -29.00
C VAL A 120 -14.01 0.92 -29.57
N PHE A 121 -14.84 1.18 -30.57
CA PHE A 121 -15.50 0.09 -31.32
C PHE A 121 -14.46 -0.73 -32.07
N ALA A 122 -14.48 -2.04 -31.94
CA ALA A 122 -13.61 -2.93 -32.70
C ALA A 122 -13.84 -2.82 -34.22
N SER A 123 -15.08 -2.57 -34.63
CA SER A 123 -15.48 -2.33 -36.03
C SER A 123 -14.99 -0.99 -36.58
N ARG A 124 -14.73 0.00 -35.70
CA ARG A 124 -14.38 1.40 -36.04
C ARG A 124 -15.40 2.13 -36.92
N ALA A 125 -16.56 1.55 -37.14
CA ALA A 125 -17.59 2.15 -38.00
C ALA A 125 -18.06 3.54 -37.52
N PRO A 126 -18.17 3.84 -36.20
CA PRO A 126 -18.60 5.16 -35.71
C PRO A 126 -17.46 6.14 -35.47
N ASP A 127 -16.21 5.85 -35.90
CA ASP A 127 -15.10 6.78 -35.65
C ASP A 127 -15.34 8.16 -36.31
N PRO A 128 -14.94 9.28 -35.65
CA PRO A 128 -14.33 9.36 -34.31
C PRO A 128 -15.35 9.18 -33.17
N VAL A 129 -14.96 8.36 -32.18
CA VAL A 129 -15.84 8.03 -31.05
C VAL A 129 -15.73 9.10 -29.94
N LEU A 130 -16.86 9.50 -29.38
CA LEU A 130 -16.90 10.40 -28.21
C LEU A 130 -16.00 9.87 -27.08
N GLN A 131 -15.24 10.73 -26.43
CA GLN A 131 -14.30 10.41 -25.33
C GLN A 131 -13.14 9.51 -25.74
N GLN A 132 -12.76 9.45 -27.00
CA GLN A 132 -11.58 8.71 -27.44
C GLN A 132 -10.53 9.64 -28.07
N LEU A 133 -9.32 9.11 -28.19
CA LEU A 133 -8.24 9.78 -28.88
C LEU A 133 -8.34 9.47 -30.39
N GLU A 134 -8.00 10.44 -31.21
CA GLU A 134 -7.71 10.24 -32.64
C GLU A 134 -6.19 10.30 -32.83
N ASP A 135 -5.59 9.17 -33.22
CA ASP A 135 -4.18 9.12 -33.57
C ASP A 135 -4.04 9.04 -35.09
N PHE A 136 -3.44 10.07 -35.69
CA PHE A 136 -3.26 10.16 -37.15
C PHE A 136 -2.19 9.22 -37.70
N ALA A 137 -1.27 8.74 -36.83
CA ALA A 137 -0.16 7.88 -37.23
C ALA A 137 -0.46 6.39 -37.03
N ALA A 138 -1.29 6.03 -36.06
CA ALA A 138 -1.55 4.64 -35.67
C ALA A 138 -3.03 4.44 -35.32
N GLY A 139 -3.81 3.96 -36.27
CA GLY A 139 -5.25 3.76 -36.11
C GLY A 139 -5.66 2.68 -35.10
N ASP A 140 -4.74 1.92 -34.52
CA ASP A 140 -4.99 0.92 -33.47
C ASP A 140 -4.73 1.43 -32.06
N VAL A 141 -4.25 2.68 -31.91
CA VAL A 141 -4.05 3.34 -30.61
C VAL A 141 -5.39 3.81 -30.04
N SER A 142 -5.61 3.57 -28.77
CA SER A 142 -6.71 4.14 -28.00
C SER A 142 -6.21 4.73 -26.67
N ALA A 143 -7.08 5.41 -25.93
CA ALA A 143 -6.75 5.94 -24.60
C ALA A 143 -6.25 4.83 -23.66
N ASN A 144 -6.66 3.58 -23.84
CA ASN A 144 -6.29 2.47 -22.98
C ASN A 144 -4.84 1.97 -23.18
N ASP A 145 -4.12 2.39 -24.23
CA ASP A 145 -2.72 2.01 -24.40
C ASP A 145 -1.81 2.59 -23.31
N VAL A 146 -2.26 3.60 -22.55
CA VAL A 146 -1.58 4.12 -21.36
C VAL A 146 -1.42 3.07 -20.25
N PHE A 147 -2.22 2.00 -20.26
CA PHE A 147 -2.10 0.92 -19.27
C PHE A 147 -0.94 -0.05 -19.55
N ARG A 148 -0.38 -0.08 -20.75
CA ARG A 148 0.71 -1.01 -21.10
C ARG A 148 1.92 -0.91 -20.16
N PRO A 149 2.47 0.27 -19.86
CA PRO A 149 3.63 0.39 -18.96
C PRO A 149 3.27 0.23 -17.46
N VAL A 150 2.00 0.36 -17.08
CA VAL A 150 1.58 0.36 -15.66
C VAL A 150 0.83 -0.89 -15.22
N THR A 151 0.69 -1.89 -16.10
CA THR A 151 0.09 -3.20 -15.76
C THR A 151 1.06 -4.35 -15.97
N ARG A 152 0.78 -5.50 -15.37
CA ARG A 152 1.56 -6.74 -15.59
C ARG A 152 1.08 -7.52 -16.81
N TYR A 153 -0.18 -7.36 -17.15
CA TYR A 153 -0.77 -7.91 -18.35
C TYR A 153 -1.80 -6.93 -18.90
N PHE A 154 -1.72 -6.68 -20.18
CA PHE A 154 -2.66 -5.87 -20.93
C PHE A 154 -3.15 -6.65 -22.15
N ASP A 155 -4.47 -6.68 -22.36
CA ASP A 155 -5.06 -7.21 -23.59
C ASP A 155 -6.26 -6.35 -24.02
N ARG A 156 -6.56 -6.33 -25.32
CA ARG A 156 -7.73 -5.68 -25.91
C ARG A 156 -8.60 -6.75 -26.56
N ILE A 157 -9.82 -6.90 -26.10
CA ILE A 157 -10.74 -7.97 -26.49
C ILE A 157 -11.47 -7.59 -27.78
N MET A 158 -10.86 -7.86 -28.92
CA MET A 158 -11.38 -7.48 -30.25
C MET A 158 -12.43 -8.44 -30.79
N ARG A 159 -12.59 -9.63 -30.20
CA ARG A 159 -13.61 -10.63 -30.50
C ARG A 159 -14.08 -11.30 -29.23
N PRO A 160 -15.38 -11.68 -29.13
CA PRO A 160 -15.93 -12.30 -27.92
C PRO A 160 -15.15 -13.50 -27.42
N GLU A 161 -14.69 -14.37 -28.32
CA GLU A 161 -14.01 -15.63 -27.99
C GLU A 161 -12.63 -15.42 -27.34
N GLN A 162 -11.99 -14.24 -27.53
CA GLN A 162 -10.70 -13.93 -26.90
C GLN A 162 -10.78 -13.96 -25.37
N ILE A 163 -11.97 -13.69 -24.78
CA ILE A 163 -12.14 -13.73 -23.33
C ILE A 163 -11.80 -15.11 -22.74
N LEU A 164 -12.00 -16.20 -23.51
CA LEU A 164 -11.70 -17.56 -23.09
C LEU A 164 -10.20 -17.79 -22.81
N VAL A 165 -9.33 -16.96 -23.37
CA VAL A 165 -7.88 -17.02 -23.17
C VAL A 165 -7.39 -15.85 -22.30
N ALA A 166 -7.88 -14.66 -22.56
CA ALA A 166 -7.41 -13.44 -21.88
C ALA A 166 -7.74 -13.45 -20.38
N LEU A 167 -8.95 -13.86 -19.99
CA LEU A 167 -9.34 -13.87 -18.58
C LEU A 167 -8.58 -14.92 -17.75
N PRO A 168 -8.40 -16.18 -18.17
CA PRO A 168 -7.54 -17.12 -17.46
C PRO A 168 -6.08 -16.64 -17.32
N ARG A 169 -5.51 -15.98 -18.35
CA ARG A 169 -4.18 -15.36 -18.25
C ARG A 169 -4.15 -14.23 -17.22
N ALA A 170 -5.18 -13.39 -17.19
CA ALA A 170 -5.33 -12.35 -16.20
C ALA A 170 -5.34 -12.93 -14.77
N VAL A 171 -6.11 -13.99 -14.54
CA VAL A 171 -6.16 -14.71 -13.26
C VAL A 171 -4.77 -15.27 -12.91
N GLN A 172 -4.09 -15.91 -13.85
CA GLN A 172 -2.75 -16.46 -13.65
C GLN A 172 -1.75 -15.39 -13.21
N VAL A 173 -1.72 -14.23 -13.87
CA VAL A 173 -0.83 -13.11 -13.51
C VAL A 173 -1.14 -12.58 -12.11
N MET A 174 -2.42 -12.37 -11.78
CA MET A 174 -2.85 -11.84 -10.49
C MET A 174 -2.64 -12.81 -9.31
N THR A 175 -2.49 -14.09 -9.58
CA THR A 175 -2.28 -15.14 -8.58
C THR A 175 -0.84 -15.67 -8.52
N ASP A 176 0.02 -15.25 -9.44
CA ASP A 176 1.45 -15.58 -9.42
C ASP A 176 2.15 -14.83 -8.28
N PRO A 177 2.77 -15.51 -7.31
CA PRO A 177 3.39 -14.84 -6.17
C PRO A 177 4.57 -13.94 -6.55
N ALA A 178 5.28 -14.24 -7.64
CA ALA A 178 6.45 -13.49 -8.11
C ALA A 178 6.09 -12.30 -9.00
N ASN A 179 5.11 -12.49 -9.90
CA ASN A 179 4.75 -11.51 -10.94
C ASN A 179 3.41 -10.81 -10.68
N CYS A 180 2.82 -11.00 -9.51
CA CYS A 180 1.56 -10.41 -9.11
C CYS A 180 1.51 -8.89 -9.37
N GLY A 181 0.38 -8.42 -9.88
CA GLY A 181 0.14 -7.00 -10.12
C GLY A 181 -1.17 -6.75 -10.86
N PRO A 182 -1.42 -5.50 -11.26
CA PRO A 182 -2.62 -5.10 -11.96
C PRO A 182 -2.68 -5.71 -13.37
N VAL A 183 -3.88 -6.03 -13.80
CA VAL A 183 -4.20 -6.49 -15.15
C VAL A 183 -5.25 -5.58 -15.77
N CYS A 184 -5.09 -5.25 -17.04
CA CYS A 184 -6.07 -4.49 -17.80
C CYS A 184 -6.57 -5.32 -18.98
N LEU A 185 -7.88 -5.54 -19.03
CA LEU A 185 -8.57 -6.06 -20.21
C LEU A 185 -9.45 -4.93 -20.76
N ALA A 186 -9.00 -4.32 -21.85
CA ALA A 186 -9.74 -3.26 -22.53
C ALA A 186 -10.90 -3.86 -23.34
N LEU A 187 -12.12 -3.36 -23.13
CA LEU A 187 -13.35 -3.95 -23.64
C LEU A 187 -14.03 -3.03 -24.68
N PRO A 188 -13.79 -3.24 -26.00
CA PRO A 188 -14.47 -2.48 -27.05
C PRO A 188 -16.00 -2.53 -26.91
N GLN A 189 -16.65 -1.38 -27.12
CA GLN A 189 -18.09 -1.19 -26.84
C GLN A 189 -18.99 -2.17 -27.58
N ASP A 190 -18.72 -2.41 -28.87
CA ASP A 190 -19.49 -3.35 -29.70
C ASP A 190 -19.25 -4.80 -29.30
N VAL A 191 -18.01 -5.16 -28.94
CA VAL A 191 -17.66 -6.54 -28.55
C VAL A 191 -18.28 -6.94 -27.22
N GLN A 192 -18.44 -6.00 -26.29
CA GLN A 192 -19.11 -6.26 -25.00
C GLN A 192 -20.50 -6.91 -25.20
N ALA A 193 -21.24 -6.47 -26.21
CA ALA A 193 -22.59 -6.91 -26.51
C ALA A 193 -22.67 -8.06 -27.52
N GLN A 194 -21.58 -8.43 -28.17
CA GLN A 194 -21.56 -9.53 -29.14
C GLN A 194 -21.68 -10.88 -28.46
N ALA A 195 -22.57 -11.72 -29.00
CA ALA A 195 -22.84 -13.06 -28.47
C ALA A 195 -22.04 -14.13 -29.21
N PHE A 196 -21.58 -15.13 -28.45
CA PHE A 196 -20.88 -16.30 -28.96
C PHE A 196 -21.30 -17.58 -28.21
N ASP A 197 -20.91 -18.72 -28.68
CA ASP A 197 -21.18 -20.00 -28.03
C ASP A 197 -20.09 -20.29 -27.00
N CYS A 198 -20.34 -19.85 -25.77
CA CYS A 198 -19.40 -20.00 -24.65
C CYS A 198 -19.37 -21.45 -24.16
N PRO A 199 -18.18 -22.10 -24.05
CA PRO A 199 -18.05 -23.43 -23.48
C PRO A 199 -18.50 -23.47 -22.00
N GLU A 200 -19.33 -24.47 -21.62
CA GLU A 200 -19.78 -24.58 -20.21
C GLU A 200 -18.61 -24.81 -19.24
N THR A 201 -17.52 -25.41 -19.69
CA THR A 201 -16.31 -25.57 -18.88
C THR A 201 -15.67 -24.24 -18.48
N PHE A 202 -15.82 -23.20 -19.30
CA PHE A 202 -15.35 -21.87 -18.94
C PHE A 202 -16.15 -21.26 -17.78
N LEU A 203 -17.40 -21.63 -17.64
CA LEU A 203 -18.30 -21.14 -16.59
C LEU A 203 -18.16 -21.91 -15.26
N GLN A 204 -17.33 -22.93 -15.22
CA GLN A 204 -17.07 -23.80 -14.07
C GLN A 204 -15.55 -23.87 -13.81
N PRO A 205 -14.90 -22.75 -13.49
CA PRO A 205 -13.45 -22.74 -13.28
C PRO A 205 -13.06 -23.54 -12.02
N GLU A 206 -11.90 -24.17 -12.10
CA GLU A 206 -11.28 -24.81 -10.94
C GLU A 206 -10.93 -23.78 -9.86
N PRO A 207 -11.02 -24.15 -8.57
CA PRO A 207 -10.60 -23.27 -7.48
C PRO A 207 -9.12 -22.89 -7.59
N ILE A 208 -8.84 -21.63 -7.31
CA ILE A 208 -7.49 -21.07 -7.29
C ILE A 208 -6.76 -21.57 -6.05
N ARG A 209 -5.57 -22.17 -6.26
CA ARG A 209 -4.61 -22.52 -5.21
C ARG A 209 -3.36 -21.67 -5.36
N LEU A 210 -3.11 -20.84 -4.37
CA LEU A 210 -1.95 -19.93 -4.39
C LEU A 210 -0.67 -20.74 -4.16
N ARG A 211 0.26 -20.64 -5.13
CA ARG A 211 1.55 -21.33 -5.05
C ARG A 211 2.45 -20.73 -3.98
N ARG A 212 3.21 -21.60 -3.31
CA ARG A 212 4.33 -21.23 -2.42
C ARG A 212 5.60 -21.89 -2.94
N PRO A 213 6.39 -21.19 -3.78
CA PRO A 213 7.61 -21.77 -4.36
C PRO A 213 8.61 -22.18 -3.29
N GLU A 214 9.15 -23.39 -3.46
CA GLU A 214 10.27 -23.92 -2.68
C GLU A 214 11.62 -23.41 -3.24
N PRO A 215 12.68 -23.33 -2.42
CA PRO A 215 13.99 -22.90 -2.88
C PRO A 215 14.70 -23.97 -3.70
N ASP A 216 15.60 -23.55 -4.60
CA ASP A 216 16.59 -24.44 -5.18
C ASP A 216 17.53 -24.99 -4.10
N ALA A 217 17.84 -26.30 -4.17
CA ALA A 217 18.65 -26.97 -3.15
C ALA A 217 20.04 -26.36 -2.99
N ARG A 218 20.69 -25.93 -4.07
CA ARG A 218 22.02 -25.31 -4.03
C ARG A 218 21.97 -23.89 -3.49
N GLU A 219 20.89 -23.14 -3.78
CA GLU A 219 20.67 -21.83 -3.15
C GLU A 219 20.48 -21.99 -1.64
N LEU A 220 19.68 -22.97 -1.22
CA LEU A 220 19.47 -23.25 0.20
C LEU A 220 20.76 -23.64 0.91
N GLU A 221 21.57 -24.53 0.33
CA GLU A 221 22.85 -24.92 0.92
C GLU A 221 23.78 -23.70 1.13
N ARG A 222 23.89 -22.84 0.15
CA ARG A 222 24.68 -21.59 0.25
C ARG A 222 24.10 -20.64 1.31
N ALA A 223 22.79 -20.47 1.34
CA ALA A 223 22.11 -19.63 2.33
C ALA A 223 22.37 -20.12 3.75
N LEU A 224 22.28 -21.43 3.97
CA LEU A 224 22.57 -22.05 5.28
C LEU A 224 24.05 -21.91 5.67
N ALA A 225 24.97 -22.01 4.72
CA ALA A 225 26.41 -21.79 4.97
C ALA A 225 26.68 -20.34 5.39
N THR A 226 26.07 -19.37 4.70
CA THR A 226 26.17 -17.95 5.05
C THR A 226 25.59 -17.66 6.43
N LEU A 227 24.43 -18.21 6.73
CA LEU A 227 23.78 -18.04 8.03
C LEU A 227 24.66 -18.59 9.17
N ARG A 228 25.27 -19.79 8.99
CA ARG A 228 26.18 -20.38 9.99
C ARG A 228 27.42 -19.52 10.27
N GLY A 229 27.89 -18.77 9.29
CA GLY A 229 29.03 -17.87 9.43
C GLY A 229 28.71 -16.55 10.13
N ALA A 230 27.45 -16.18 10.21
CA ALA A 230 27.02 -14.90 10.78
C ALA A 230 27.03 -14.92 12.31
N LYS A 231 27.49 -13.83 12.91
CA LYS A 231 27.52 -13.62 14.36
C LYS A 231 26.52 -12.55 14.80
N ARG A 232 26.33 -11.53 13.98
CA ARG A 232 25.50 -10.34 14.23
C ARG A 232 24.47 -10.13 13.12
N PRO A 233 23.59 -11.11 12.89
CA PRO A 233 22.58 -11.01 11.84
C PRO A 233 21.46 -10.05 12.22
N LEU A 234 20.85 -9.41 11.20
CA LEU A 234 19.63 -8.64 11.32
C LEU A 234 18.65 -9.08 10.23
N ILE A 235 17.41 -9.38 10.61
CA ILE A 235 16.31 -9.59 9.64
C ILE A 235 15.72 -8.25 9.27
N VAL A 236 15.55 -8.01 7.96
CA VAL A 236 14.72 -6.92 7.42
C VAL A 236 13.46 -7.52 6.83
N ALA A 237 12.35 -7.42 7.57
CA ALA A 237 11.06 -7.95 7.15
C ALA A 237 10.35 -6.99 6.19
N GLY A 238 9.88 -7.51 5.06
CA GLY A 238 9.10 -6.77 4.08
C GLY A 238 7.68 -7.31 3.91
N GLY A 239 6.90 -6.72 3.00
CA GLY A 239 5.52 -7.10 2.72
C GLY A 239 5.34 -8.57 2.30
N GLY A 240 6.38 -9.20 1.76
CA GLY A 240 6.35 -10.62 1.41
C GLY A 240 6.10 -11.53 2.61
N VAL A 241 6.51 -11.14 3.82
CA VAL A 241 6.20 -11.86 5.07
C VAL A 241 4.69 -11.90 5.30
N LEU A 242 4.01 -10.76 5.15
CA LEU A 242 2.55 -10.67 5.30
C LEU A 242 1.81 -11.45 4.21
N TYR A 243 2.23 -11.29 2.95
CA TYR A 243 1.57 -11.92 1.80
C TYR A 243 1.71 -13.45 1.77
N SER A 244 2.80 -13.97 2.31
CA SER A 244 2.98 -15.42 2.47
C SER A 244 2.37 -16.00 3.76
N GLY A 245 1.83 -15.15 4.65
CA GLY A 245 1.34 -15.58 5.96
C GLY A 245 2.48 -16.09 6.86
N ALA A 246 3.66 -15.48 6.76
CA ALA A 246 4.88 -15.93 7.41
C ALA A 246 5.14 -15.31 8.80
N SER A 247 4.21 -14.53 9.36
CA SER A 247 4.42 -13.82 10.64
C SER A 247 4.79 -14.76 11.78
N GLN A 248 4.13 -15.90 11.90
CA GLN A 248 4.45 -16.90 12.92
C GLN A 248 5.83 -17.54 12.66
N ALA A 249 6.12 -17.93 11.40
CA ALA A 249 7.43 -18.49 11.05
C ALA A 249 8.57 -17.51 11.30
N LEU A 250 8.33 -16.21 11.09
CA LEU A 250 9.28 -15.14 11.42
C LEU A 250 9.51 -15.05 12.95
N ALA A 251 8.44 -15.06 13.73
CA ALA A 251 8.52 -15.01 15.20
C ALA A 251 9.28 -16.22 15.77
N ASP A 252 8.97 -17.41 15.27
CA ASP A 252 9.61 -18.67 15.69
C ASP A 252 11.10 -18.67 15.33
N PHE A 253 11.45 -18.27 14.10
CA PHE A 253 12.84 -18.20 13.67
C PHE A 253 13.63 -17.15 14.47
N ALA A 254 13.09 -15.94 14.63
CA ALA A 254 13.71 -14.87 15.39
C ALA A 254 13.97 -15.29 16.84
N SER A 255 12.99 -15.92 17.49
CA SER A 255 13.10 -16.40 18.88
C SER A 255 14.08 -17.55 19.03
N LYS A 256 14.00 -18.58 18.16
CA LYS A 256 14.88 -19.75 18.18
C LYS A 256 16.33 -19.38 17.95
N ALA A 257 16.58 -18.57 16.91
CA ALA A 257 17.93 -18.21 16.49
C ALA A 257 18.50 -16.97 17.20
N GLY A 258 17.67 -16.24 17.98
CA GLY A 258 18.11 -15.02 18.67
C GLY A 258 18.38 -13.84 17.71
N VAL A 259 17.72 -13.81 16.55
CA VAL A 259 17.98 -12.81 15.51
C VAL A 259 17.00 -11.65 15.62
N PRO A 260 17.46 -10.39 15.77
CA PRO A 260 16.60 -9.22 15.77
C PRO A 260 15.92 -9.00 14.41
N VAL A 261 14.73 -8.36 14.47
CA VAL A 261 13.91 -8.05 13.31
C VAL A 261 13.66 -6.55 13.24
N ALA A 262 13.89 -5.99 12.08
CA ALA A 262 13.50 -4.63 11.72
C ALA A 262 12.48 -4.67 10.57
N GLU A 263 11.52 -3.76 10.56
CA GLU A 263 10.39 -3.79 9.64
C GLU A 263 10.49 -2.63 8.64
N SER A 264 10.50 -2.96 7.34
CA SER A 264 10.28 -1.94 6.31
C SER A 264 8.83 -1.45 6.34
N HIS A 265 8.51 -0.37 5.64
CA HIS A 265 7.14 0.12 5.54
C HIS A 265 6.14 -0.97 5.10
N GLY A 266 6.48 -1.76 4.10
CA GLY A 266 5.63 -2.85 3.62
C GLY A 266 5.57 -4.05 4.57
N GLY A 267 6.56 -4.18 5.45
CA GLY A 267 6.66 -5.28 6.42
C GLY A 267 6.19 -4.94 7.83
N LYS A 268 5.85 -3.68 8.11
CA LYS A 268 5.38 -3.30 9.44
C LYS A 268 4.13 -4.10 9.82
N SER A 269 4.11 -4.58 11.06
CA SER A 269 3.17 -5.56 11.61
C SER A 269 3.43 -7.04 11.22
N SER A 270 4.59 -7.34 10.62
CA SER A 270 5.01 -8.74 10.38
C SER A 270 5.34 -9.48 11.68
N LEU A 271 5.85 -8.77 12.66
CA LEU A 271 6.15 -9.26 14.01
C LEU A 271 5.34 -8.45 15.04
N ALA A 272 4.90 -9.07 16.11
CA ALA A 272 4.23 -8.37 17.20
C ALA A 272 5.11 -7.22 17.72
N TRP A 273 4.51 -6.04 17.95
CA TRP A 273 5.26 -4.83 18.33
C TRP A 273 6.01 -4.98 19.67
N ASP A 274 5.49 -5.83 20.56
CA ASP A 274 6.04 -6.13 21.88
C ASP A 274 6.97 -7.35 21.89
N HIS A 275 7.22 -7.96 20.75
CA HIS A 275 8.17 -9.07 20.66
C HIS A 275 9.58 -8.56 21.05
N PRO A 276 10.31 -9.26 21.96
CA PRO A 276 11.58 -8.76 22.52
C PRO A 276 12.69 -8.47 21.50
N LEU A 277 12.57 -9.00 20.29
CA LEU A 277 13.53 -8.80 19.18
C LEU A 277 12.97 -7.91 18.06
N ASN A 278 11.80 -7.29 18.23
CA ASN A 278 11.27 -6.32 17.27
C ASN A 278 11.91 -4.95 17.52
N LEU A 279 12.79 -4.54 16.64
CA LEU A 279 13.49 -3.24 16.68
C LEU A 279 12.65 -2.10 16.11
N GLY A 280 11.47 -2.40 15.56
CA GLY A 280 10.60 -1.44 14.90
C GLY A 280 11.02 -1.12 13.46
N ALA A 281 10.71 0.10 13.03
CA ALA A 281 10.94 0.60 11.68
C ALA A 281 12.42 0.66 11.30
N ILE A 282 12.75 0.40 10.02
CA ILE A 282 14.11 0.55 9.46
C ILE A 282 14.13 1.54 8.30
N GLY A 283 15.27 2.17 8.07
CA GLY A 283 15.54 3.03 6.93
C GLY A 283 15.42 4.52 7.26
N VAL A 284 15.02 5.33 6.28
CA VAL A 284 14.92 6.80 6.39
C VAL A 284 13.99 7.21 7.54
N THR A 285 12.90 6.47 7.75
CA THR A 285 11.99 6.63 8.88
C THR A 285 12.20 5.54 9.95
N GLY A 286 13.41 5.02 10.05
CA GLY A 286 13.73 3.93 10.96
C GLY A 286 13.88 4.39 12.41
N SER A 287 13.66 3.46 13.34
CA SER A 287 13.96 3.64 14.75
C SER A 287 15.47 3.76 15.00
N PRO A 288 15.92 4.40 16.11
CA PRO A 288 17.31 4.37 16.51
C PRO A 288 17.84 2.94 16.70
N ALA A 289 17.01 2.06 17.28
CA ALA A 289 17.34 0.66 17.54
C ALA A 289 17.63 -0.11 16.23
N ALA A 290 16.71 -0.07 15.27
CA ALA A 290 16.87 -0.79 14.01
C ALA A 290 18.03 -0.27 13.18
N ASN A 291 18.15 1.05 13.03
CA ASN A 291 19.20 1.64 12.20
C ASN A 291 20.61 1.48 12.83
N ALA A 292 20.75 1.51 14.16
CA ALA A 292 22.03 1.26 14.81
C ALA A 292 22.48 -0.20 14.63
N LEU A 293 21.58 -1.17 14.85
CA LEU A 293 21.92 -2.57 14.63
C LEU A 293 22.19 -2.89 13.15
N ALA A 294 21.48 -2.21 12.23
CA ALA A 294 21.71 -2.41 10.80
C ALA A 294 23.11 -1.99 10.35
N ARG A 295 23.68 -0.92 10.93
CA ARG A 295 25.06 -0.48 10.64
C ARG A 295 26.10 -1.44 11.15
N ASP A 296 25.84 -2.11 12.29
CA ASP A 296 26.79 -2.98 12.97
C ASP A 296 26.61 -4.47 12.61
N ALA A 297 25.56 -4.81 11.85
CA ALA A 297 25.29 -6.17 11.42
C ALA A 297 26.39 -6.70 10.47
N ASP A 298 26.73 -8.00 10.59
CA ASP A 298 27.58 -8.69 9.62
C ASP A 298 26.77 -9.43 8.53
N LEU A 299 25.48 -9.68 8.80
CA LEU A 299 24.53 -10.26 7.86
C LEU A 299 23.19 -9.51 7.90
N ILE A 300 22.72 -9.08 6.74
CA ILE A 300 21.34 -8.64 6.55
C ILE A 300 20.56 -9.77 5.87
N LEU A 301 19.62 -10.37 6.61
CA LEU A 301 18.67 -11.34 6.09
C LEU A 301 17.41 -10.58 5.64
N ALA A 302 17.32 -10.28 4.35
CA ALA A 302 16.20 -9.55 3.76
C ALA A 302 15.07 -10.51 3.39
N VAL A 303 13.95 -10.48 4.11
CA VAL A 303 12.84 -11.42 3.94
C VAL A 303 11.64 -10.72 3.31
N GLY A 304 11.32 -11.06 2.06
CA GLY A 304 10.16 -10.53 1.35
C GLY A 304 10.19 -9.01 1.15
N THR A 305 11.36 -8.41 1.10
CA THR A 305 11.56 -6.97 0.88
C THR A 305 12.28 -6.71 -0.45
N ARG A 306 12.01 -5.56 -1.06
CA ARG A 306 12.67 -5.13 -2.30
C ARG A 306 13.92 -4.30 -2.07
N LEU A 307 14.25 -3.98 -0.82
CA LEU A 307 15.38 -3.14 -0.45
C LEU A 307 15.41 -1.80 -1.23
N GLN A 308 14.27 -1.10 -1.22
CA GLN A 308 14.15 0.22 -1.83
C GLN A 308 15.08 1.22 -1.12
N ASP A 309 15.39 2.33 -1.80
CA ASP A 309 16.21 3.43 -1.30
C ASP A 309 15.79 3.91 0.09
N PHE A 310 14.49 4.05 0.30
CA PHE A 310 13.93 4.50 1.58
C PHE A 310 14.17 3.49 2.74
N THR A 311 14.17 2.19 2.46
CA THR A 311 14.46 1.14 3.44
C THR A 311 15.96 1.05 3.75
N THR A 312 16.80 1.38 2.79
CA THR A 312 18.25 1.17 2.83
C THR A 312 19.02 2.45 3.11
N GLY A 313 18.32 3.58 3.31
CA GLY A 313 18.95 4.89 3.38
C GLY A 313 19.76 5.17 2.11
N SER A 314 19.13 5.00 0.94
CA SER A 314 19.80 5.14 -0.35
C SER A 314 21.15 4.41 -0.41
N HIS A 315 21.16 3.16 0.05
CA HIS A 315 22.33 2.27 0.08
C HIS A 315 23.44 2.63 1.10
N THR A 316 23.15 3.47 2.09
CA THR A 316 24.14 3.83 3.12
C THR A 316 24.04 3.01 4.40
N LEU A 317 22.87 2.36 4.65
CA LEU A 317 22.58 1.82 5.98
C LEU A 317 23.29 0.50 6.29
N PHE A 318 23.49 -0.37 5.29
CA PHE A 318 23.96 -1.74 5.52
C PHE A 318 25.48 -1.91 5.42
N GLY A 319 26.20 -0.84 5.21
CA GLY A 319 27.67 -0.79 5.26
C GLY A 319 28.37 -1.99 4.63
N HIS A 320 29.02 -2.81 5.46
CA HIS A 320 29.82 -3.96 5.04
C HIS A 320 29.11 -5.32 5.23
N ALA A 321 27.83 -5.32 5.63
CA ALA A 321 27.11 -6.56 5.89
C ALA A 321 26.99 -7.42 4.61
N THR A 322 27.12 -8.73 4.77
CA THR A 322 26.70 -9.68 3.74
C THR A 322 25.19 -9.58 3.59
N LEU A 323 24.70 -9.67 2.35
CA LEU A 323 23.27 -9.64 2.07
C LEU A 323 22.79 -11.03 1.65
N LEU A 324 21.77 -11.56 2.34
CA LEU A 324 21.04 -12.77 1.99
C LEU A 324 19.58 -12.43 1.82
N SER A 325 19.05 -12.57 0.60
CA SER A 325 17.67 -12.20 0.26
C SER A 325 16.79 -13.43 0.07
N VAL A 326 15.78 -13.58 0.92
CA VAL A 326 14.68 -14.53 0.75
C VAL A 326 13.55 -13.80 0.03
N ASN A 327 13.34 -14.05 -1.25
CA ASN A 327 12.32 -13.37 -2.03
C ASN A 327 11.78 -14.29 -3.13
N VAL A 328 10.46 -14.26 -3.32
CA VAL A 328 9.78 -15.04 -4.36
C VAL A 328 10.09 -14.54 -5.77
N GLN A 329 10.51 -13.26 -5.92
CA GLN A 329 10.85 -12.66 -7.19
C GLN A 329 12.38 -12.66 -7.36
N PRO A 330 12.91 -13.38 -8.37
CA PRO A 330 14.36 -13.47 -8.61
C PRO A 330 15.03 -12.11 -8.78
N PHE A 331 14.40 -11.18 -9.51
CA PHE A 331 14.93 -9.83 -9.71
C PHE A 331 15.25 -9.10 -8.40
N ASP A 332 14.36 -9.24 -7.37
CA ASP A 332 14.60 -8.62 -6.07
C ASP A 332 15.59 -9.42 -5.22
N ALA A 333 15.58 -10.74 -5.35
CA ALA A 333 16.49 -11.62 -4.60
C ALA A 333 17.96 -11.40 -4.98
N HIS A 334 18.25 -11.07 -6.25
CA HIS A 334 19.62 -10.89 -6.76
C HIS A 334 20.16 -9.45 -6.66
N LYS A 335 19.41 -8.52 -6.08
CA LYS A 335 19.88 -7.14 -5.92
C LYS A 335 21.16 -7.05 -5.10
N TRP A 336 22.00 -6.06 -5.42
CA TRP A 336 23.21 -5.68 -4.68
C TRP A 336 24.29 -6.76 -4.59
N SER A 337 24.37 -7.64 -5.58
CA SER A 337 25.32 -8.76 -5.59
C SER A 337 25.27 -9.64 -4.33
N GLY A 338 24.12 -9.62 -3.63
CA GLY A 338 23.87 -10.45 -2.47
C GLY A 338 23.58 -11.90 -2.85
N GLN A 339 23.56 -12.76 -1.86
CA GLN A 339 23.07 -14.13 -2.03
C GLN A 339 21.56 -14.14 -2.13
N SER A 340 21.04 -14.97 -3.04
CA SER A 340 19.61 -15.19 -3.22
C SER A 340 19.17 -16.52 -2.63
N LEU A 341 17.96 -16.53 -2.08
CA LEU A 341 17.16 -17.70 -1.79
C LEU A 341 15.78 -17.44 -2.41
N VAL A 342 15.61 -17.90 -3.66
CA VAL A 342 14.38 -17.59 -4.42
C VAL A 342 13.27 -18.55 -4.01
N CYS A 343 12.41 -18.10 -3.10
CA CYS A 343 11.29 -18.91 -2.60
C CYS A 343 10.23 -18.03 -1.91
N ASP A 344 9.11 -18.66 -1.53
CA ASP A 344 8.13 -18.07 -0.62
C ASP A 344 8.76 -17.77 0.74
N ALA A 345 8.41 -16.62 1.35
CA ALA A 345 9.03 -16.19 2.60
C ALA A 345 8.75 -17.16 3.77
N ARG A 346 7.55 -17.76 3.82
CA ARG A 346 7.21 -18.75 4.86
C ARG A 346 8.05 -20.00 4.70
N VAL A 347 8.13 -20.53 3.50
CA VAL A 347 8.94 -21.72 3.18
C VAL A 347 10.41 -21.45 3.46
N GLY A 348 10.95 -20.32 3.00
CA GLY A 348 12.35 -19.94 3.24
C GLY A 348 12.70 -19.84 4.72
N LEU A 349 11.86 -19.17 5.54
CA LEU A 349 12.07 -19.10 6.98
C LEU A 349 12.03 -20.47 7.65
N GLN A 350 11.10 -21.36 7.24
CA GLN A 350 11.03 -22.73 7.75
C GLN A 350 12.29 -23.54 7.40
N CYS A 351 12.81 -23.42 6.18
CA CYS A 351 14.05 -24.06 5.76
C CYS A 351 15.25 -23.55 6.56
N LEU A 352 15.36 -22.22 6.77
CA LEU A 352 16.43 -21.63 7.56
C LEU A 352 16.33 -22.00 9.04
N ALA A 353 15.14 -22.19 9.59
CA ALA A 353 14.92 -22.62 10.96
C ALA A 353 15.27 -24.08 11.23
N ALA A 354 15.50 -24.89 10.18
CA ALA A 354 15.82 -26.32 10.32
C ALA A 354 17.21 -26.59 10.91
N ILE A 355 18.14 -25.62 10.83
CA ILE A 355 19.49 -25.80 11.39
C ILE A 355 19.55 -25.44 12.87
N ASP A 356 20.48 -26.08 13.57
CA ASP A 356 20.85 -25.71 14.95
C ASP A 356 21.96 -24.65 14.89
N TRP A 357 21.52 -23.39 14.83
CA TRP A 357 22.38 -22.21 14.80
C TRP A 357 21.72 -21.06 15.55
N ARG A 358 22.54 -20.20 16.18
CA ARG A 358 22.08 -19.00 16.88
C ARG A 358 23.06 -17.85 16.66
N ALA A 359 22.53 -16.64 16.68
CA ALA A 359 23.33 -15.43 16.76
C ALA A 359 24.16 -15.36 18.05
N GLU A 360 25.19 -14.56 18.09
CA GLU A 360 25.98 -14.35 19.32
C GLU A 360 25.07 -13.87 20.47
N PRO A 361 25.16 -14.48 21.68
CA PRO A 361 24.29 -14.10 22.80
C PRO A 361 24.38 -12.60 23.15
N ALA A 362 25.57 -12.02 23.07
CA ALA A 362 25.79 -10.59 23.32
C ALA A 362 25.06 -9.70 22.28
N TRP A 363 24.98 -10.13 21.03
CA TRP A 363 24.21 -9.45 19.99
C TRP A 363 22.71 -9.49 20.25
N THR A 364 22.21 -10.68 20.59
CA THR A 364 20.78 -10.88 20.94
C THR A 364 20.39 -10.02 22.15
N GLU A 365 21.23 -9.94 23.18
CA GLU A 365 20.95 -9.14 24.37
C GLU A 365 21.00 -7.63 24.08
N ARG A 366 21.97 -7.19 23.27
CA ARG A 366 22.00 -5.82 22.78
C ARG A 366 20.73 -5.46 22.02
N ALA A 367 20.22 -6.36 21.18
CA ALA A 367 18.99 -6.17 20.44
C ALA A 367 17.78 -6.04 21.36
N ARG A 368 17.66 -6.89 22.38
CA ARG A 368 16.57 -6.81 23.38
C ARG A 368 16.59 -5.50 24.14
N SER A 369 17.76 -5.10 24.60
CA SER A 369 17.94 -3.83 25.30
C SER A 369 17.56 -2.62 24.42
N ALA A 370 17.97 -2.65 23.14
CA ALA A 370 17.63 -1.59 22.19
C ALA A 370 16.12 -1.55 21.87
N ALA A 371 15.48 -2.72 21.70
CA ALA A 371 14.04 -2.81 21.48
C ALA A 371 13.25 -2.29 22.69
N ALA A 372 13.65 -2.66 23.89
CA ALA A 372 13.00 -2.19 25.13
C ALA A 372 13.13 -0.67 25.30
N ALA A 373 14.32 -0.13 25.08
CA ALA A 373 14.59 1.32 25.16
C ALA A 373 13.76 2.09 24.10
N TRP A 374 13.67 1.58 22.88
CA TRP A 374 12.84 2.19 21.84
C TRP A 374 11.36 2.13 22.20
N ASN A 375 10.85 1.00 22.67
CA ASN A 375 9.46 0.89 23.10
C ASN A 375 9.11 1.84 24.25
N GLN A 376 10.02 2.05 25.20
CA GLN A 376 9.84 3.06 26.23
C GLN A 376 9.80 4.47 25.61
N ARG A 377 10.74 4.77 24.71
CA ARG A 377 10.82 6.06 24.02
C ARG A 377 9.55 6.36 23.21
N VAL A 378 8.99 5.37 22.51
CA VAL A 378 7.69 5.51 21.81
C VAL A 378 6.58 5.90 22.80
N THR A 379 6.54 5.32 23.98
CA THR A 379 5.56 5.70 25.00
C THR A 379 5.72 7.16 25.41
N GLU A 380 6.95 7.63 25.64
CA GLU A 380 7.24 9.03 25.99
C GLU A 380 6.82 9.98 24.87
N LEU A 381 7.19 9.69 23.62
CA LEU A 381 6.89 10.52 22.45
C LEU A 381 5.40 10.63 22.16
N THR A 382 4.65 9.57 22.41
CA THR A 382 3.21 9.50 22.15
C THR A 382 2.35 9.93 23.33
N THR A 383 2.96 10.23 24.47
CA THR A 383 2.26 10.79 25.64
C THR A 383 2.19 12.31 25.50
N GLN A 384 0.99 12.87 25.59
CA GLN A 384 0.80 14.32 25.56
C GLN A 384 1.48 14.99 26.74
N VAL A 385 2.26 16.04 26.43
CA VAL A 385 2.76 17.00 27.44
C VAL A 385 1.96 18.29 27.29
N PRO A 386 1.29 18.80 28.34
CA PRO A 386 0.56 20.06 28.26
C PRO A 386 1.48 21.20 27.82
N ARG A 387 1.07 21.96 26.79
CA ARG A 387 1.82 23.09 26.23
C ARG A 387 0.85 24.11 25.64
N ASP A 388 1.30 25.34 25.55
CA ASP A 388 0.59 26.43 24.85
C ASP A 388 0.87 26.41 23.33
N THR A 389 1.12 25.22 22.75
CA THR A 389 1.44 25.05 21.33
C THR A 389 0.60 23.92 20.74
N LEU A 390 0.34 24.01 19.44
CA LEU A 390 -0.36 22.93 18.71
C LEU A 390 0.34 21.57 18.90
N PRO A 391 -0.43 20.48 19.01
CA PRO A 391 0.12 19.14 19.05
C PRO A 391 0.86 18.80 17.74
N TYR A 392 1.71 17.79 17.80
CA TYR A 392 2.31 17.22 16.60
C TYR A 392 1.86 15.76 16.40
N ASP A 393 2.20 15.20 15.26
CA ASP A 393 1.69 13.90 14.79
C ASP A 393 1.82 12.78 15.83
N ALA A 394 2.94 12.70 16.59
CA ALA A 394 3.14 11.65 17.59
C ALA A 394 2.13 11.69 18.74
N GLU A 395 1.77 12.88 19.21
CA GLU A 395 0.78 13.07 20.29
C GLU A 395 -0.63 12.67 19.81
N VAL A 396 -0.95 12.96 18.54
CA VAL A 396 -2.20 12.52 17.89
C VAL A 396 -2.22 11.00 17.72
N ILE A 397 -1.13 10.39 17.25
CA ILE A 397 -1.00 8.93 17.14
C ILE A 397 -1.19 8.25 18.49
N GLY A 398 -0.62 8.82 19.55
CA GLY A 398 -0.79 8.35 20.92
C GLY A 398 -2.24 8.33 21.36
N ALA A 399 -2.95 9.45 21.19
CA ALA A 399 -4.36 9.58 21.56
C ALA A 399 -5.26 8.60 20.78
N VAL A 400 -5.02 8.47 19.48
CA VAL A 400 -5.75 7.51 18.63
C VAL A 400 -5.53 6.07 19.11
N ARG A 401 -4.29 5.69 19.41
CA ARG A 401 -3.96 4.36 19.91
C ARG A 401 -4.55 4.07 21.28
N GLU A 402 -4.45 5.02 22.20
CA GLU A 402 -5.00 4.88 23.57
C GLU A 402 -6.52 4.71 23.58
N SER A 403 -7.22 5.25 22.58
CA SER A 403 -8.68 5.08 22.47
C SER A 403 -9.11 3.62 22.24
N ALA A 404 -8.18 2.73 21.89
CA ALA A 404 -8.42 1.30 21.65
C ALA A 404 -8.24 0.42 22.92
N ALA A 405 -8.28 0.98 24.12
CA ALA A 405 -7.87 0.36 25.39
C ALA A 405 -8.26 -1.13 25.58
N ASP A 406 -9.44 -1.54 25.08
CA ASP A 406 -9.97 -2.89 25.30
C ASP A 406 -9.79 -3.82 24.08
N SER A 407 -9.37 -3.34 22.91
CA SER A 407 -9.27 -4.17 21.69
C SER A 407 -8.28 -3.64 20.65
N PRO A 408 -7.00 -3.46 20.97
CA PRO A 408 -6.00 -2.92 20.03
C PRO A 408 -5.79 -3.82 18.81
N THR A 409 -6.13 -5.12 18.90
CA THR A 409 -6.02 -6.08 17.80
C THR A 409 -7.06 -5.86 16.70
N ARG A 410 -8.11 -5.06 16.93
CA ARG A 410 -9.13 -4.75 15.92
C ARG A 410 -8.74 -3.58 15.03
N ASP A 411 -7.82 -2.73 15.46
CA ASP A 411 -7.46 -1.52 14.75
C ASP A 411 -6.58 -1.79 13.54
N ILE A 412 -6.94 -1.14 12.43
CA ILE A 412 -6.10 -1.04 11.23
C ILE A 412 -5.90 0.45 10.95
N ALA A 413 -4.67 0.93 11.14
CA ALA A 413 -4.30 2.28 10.73
C ALA A 413 -4.03 2.31 9.23
N VAL A 414 -4.66 3.25 8.52
CA VAL A 414 -4.51 3.47 7.08
C VAL A 414 -3.88 4.82 6.84
N CYS A 415 -2.79 4.85 6.10
CA CYS A 415 -2.11 6.08 5.67
C CYS A 415 -1.43 5.89 4.30
N ALA A 416 -0.94 6.96 3.70
CA ALA A 416 -0.21 6.88 2.43
C ALA A 416 1.02 7.79 2.43
N SER A 417 0.92 9.02 1.96
CA SER A 417 2.06 9.91 1.72
C SER A 417 2.16 11.04 2.75
N GLY A 418 3.31 11.67 2.85
CA GLY A 418 3.54 12.82 3.73
C GLY A 418 4.26 12.50 5.03
N THR A 419 4.04 13.31 6.08
CA THR A 419 4.68 13.14 7.40
C THR A 419 4.12 11.93 8.16
N LEU A 420 2.81 11.75 8.15
CA LEU A 420 2.11 10.73 8.92
C LEU A 420 2.60 9.31 8.70
N PRO A 421 2.85 8.82 7.47
CA PRO A 421 3.42 7.48 7.29
C PRO A 421 4.80 7.34 7.93
N ALA A 422 5.62 8.39 7.95
CA ALA A 422 6.90 8.37 8.64
C ALA A 422 6.74 8.22 10.16
N GLU A 423 5.84 9.01 10.75
CA GLU A 423 5.53 8.97 12.17
C GLU A 423 4.84 7.64 12.56
N LEU A 424 3.85 7.20 11.79
CA LEU A 424 3.17 5.92 12.03
C LEU A 424 4.12 4.72 11.86
N HIS A 425 5.08 4.77 10.92
CA HIS A 425 6.08 3.72 10.77
C HIS A 425 6.92 3.57 12.04
N LYS A 426 7.32 4.66 12.66
CA LYS A 426 8.06 4.68 13.94
C LYS A 426 7.19 4.28 15.13
N LEU A 427 5.98 4.86 15.25
CA LEU A 427 5.25 4.99 16.51
C LEU A 427 4.01 4.09 16.62
N TRP A 428 3.43 3.62 15.49
CA TRP A 428 2.24 2.78 15.53
C TRP A 428 2.56 1.37 16.05
N ARG A 429 1.81 0.93 17.05
CA ARG A 429 1.88 -0.42 17.63
C ARG A 429 0.75 -1.26 17.06
N ALA A 430 1.01 -1.97 15.99
CA ALA A 430 0.02 -2.84 15.36
C ALA A 430 -0.24 -4.08 16.22
N GLY A 431 -1.49 -4.32 16.60
CA GLY A 431 -1.89 -5.44 17.44
C GLY A 431 -2.05 -6.77 16.68
N ARG A 432 -1.93 -6.76 15.33
CA ARG A 432 -2.11 -7.94 14.46
C ARG A 432 -1.34 -7.76 13.15
N PRO A 433 -1.01 -8.87 12.44
CA PRO A 433 -0.53 -8.78 11.07
C PRO A 433 -1.53 -8.01 10.18
N GLY A 434 -1.03 -7.04 9.40
CA GLY A 434 -1.85 -6.13 8.61
C GLY A 434 -2.56 -5.01 9.39
N GLY A 435 -2.29 -4.85 10.71
CA GLY A 435 -2.80 -3.73 11.53
C GLY A 435 -2.18 -2.37 11.19
N TYR A 436 -1.27 -2.33 10.24
CA TYR A 436 -0.75 -1.13 9.59
C TYR A 436 -0.90 -1.28 8.09
N HIS A 437 -1.79 -0.50 7.50
CA HIS A 437 -2.07 -0.51 6.07
C HIS A 437 -1.60 0.79 5.44
N MET A 438 -0.61 0.72 4.58
CA MET A 438 0.06 1.89 4.07
C MET A 438 0.37 1.74 2.57
N GLU A 439 0.18 2.79 1.82
CA GLU A 439 0.66 2.94 0.46
C GLU A 439 1.86 3.90 0.45
N TYR A 440 3.06 3.36 0.24
CA TYR A 440 4.29 4.14 0.16
C TYR A 440 5.20 3.73 -0.99
N GLY A 441 4.93 2.60 -1.61
CA GLY A 441 5.73 2.13 -2.74
C GLY A 441 5.69 3.07 -3.94
N TYR A 442 4.55 3.71 -4.15
CA TYR A 442 4.33 4.77 -5.14
C TYR A 442 4.09 6.14 -4.50
N SER A 443 3.84 6.16 -3.21
CA SER A 443 3.65 7.35 -2.37
C SER A 443 2.53 8.28 -2.86
N THR A 444 1.35 7.71 -3.09
CA THR A 444 0.21 8.39 -3.71
C THR A 444 -0.60 9.13 -2.64
N MET A 445 -0.55 10.46 -2.62
CA MET A 445 -1.47 11.28 -1.83
C MET A 445 -2.93 11.11 -2.34
N GLY A 446 -3.88 11.17 -1.41
CA GLY A 446 -5.30 10.97 -1.72
C GLY A 446 -5.75 9.50 -1.72
N TYR A 447 -4.83 8.55 -1.50
CA TYR A 447 -5.17 7.13 -1.36
C TYR A 447 -5.98 6.83 -0.10
N GLU A 448 -5.76 7.56 0.97
CA GLU A 448 -6.04 7.16 2.35
C GLU A 448 -7.52 6.83 2.60
N ILE A 449 -8.45 7.70 2.19
CA ILE A 449 -9.90 7.52 2.43
C ILE A 449 -10.44 6.35 1.60
N ALA A 450 -10.13 6.34 0.31
CA ALA A 450 -10.52 5.26 -0.58
C ALA A 450 -9.86 3.92 -0.18
N GLY A 451 -8.58 3.97 0.23
CA GLY A 451 -7.86 2.83 0.78
C GLY A 451 -8.52 2.31 2.06
N GLY A 452 -8.89 3.20 2.97
CA GLY A 452 -9.65 2.86 4.19
C GLY A 452 -10.96 2.15 3.88
N LEU A 453 -11.69 2.62 2.87
CA LEU A 453 -12.92 1.98 2.41
C LEU A 453 -12.66 0.55 1.90
N GLY A 454 -11.63 0.35 1.09
CA GLY A 454 -11.23 -0.97 0.61
C GLY A 454 -10.82 -1.91 1.74
N VAL A 455 -10.07 -1.41 2.74
CA VAL A 455 -9.71 -2.15 3.95
C VAL A 455 -10.96 -2.55 4.74
N LYS A 456 -11.91 -1.62 4.93
CA LYS A 456 -13.16 -1.91 5.65
C LYS A 456 -14.03 -2.95 4.95
N MET A 457 -14.01 -2.96 3.62
CA MET A 457 -14.71 -4.01 2.84
C MET A 457 -14.02 -5.38 2.95
N ALA A 458 -12.69 -5.41 3.07
CA ALA A 458 -11.92 -6.64 3.26
C ALA A 458 -12.02 -7.19 4.69
N CYS A 459 -12.06 -6.29 5.67
CA CYS A 459 -12.03 -6.58 7.10
C CYS A 459 -13.23 -5.89 7.80
N PRO A 460 -14.47 -6.33 7.58
CA PRO A 460 -15.67 -5.65 8.08
C PRO A 460 -15.71 -5.52 9.60
N GLU A 461 -15.09 -6.45 10.34
CA GLU A 461 -15.04 -6.46 11.81
C GLU A 461 -13.94 -5.53 12.38
N ALA A 462 -13.01 -5.05 11.54
CA ALA A 462 -11.94 -4.18 11.99
C ALA A 462 -12.45 -2.74 12.22
N GLU A 463 -11.85 -2.05 13.18
CA GLU A 463 -11.95 -0.60 13.27
C GLU A 463 -10.90 0.00 12.33
N VAL A 464 -11.36 0.60 11.25
CA VAL A 464 -10.47 1.19 10.24
C VAL A 464 -10.31 2.67 10.54
N ILE A 465 -9.09 3.06 10.86
CA ILE A 465 -8.70 4.42 11.23
C ILE A 465 -7.84 4.99 10.13
N VAL A 466 -8.38 5.90 9.37
CA VAL A 466 -7.68 6.62 8.30
C VAL A 466 -7.03 7.85 8.91
N MET A 467 -5.71 7.96 8.81
CA MET A 467 -4.97 9.14 9.29
C MET A 467 -4.31 9.82 8.10
N LEU A 468 -4.61 11.10 7.90
CA LEU A 468 -4.12 11.86 6.75
C LEU A 468 -3.97 13.35 7.07
N GLY A 469 -3.12 14.04 6.28
CA GLY A 469 -3.01 15.49 6.32
C GLY A 469 -4.10 16.19 5.50
N ASP A 470 -4.28 17.47 5.76
CA ASP A 470 -5.20 18.38 5.05
C ASP A 470 -5.00 18.37 3.54
N GLY A 471 -3.76 18.35 3.06
CA GLY A 471 -3.45 18.29 1.63
C GLY A 471 -3.94 16.99 0.97
N SER A 472 -3.72 15.82 1.58
CA SER A 472 -4.24 14.53 1.08
C SER A 472 -5.76 14.49 1.10
N TYR A 473 -6.38 15.05 2.15
CA TYR A 473 -7.84 15.16 2.23
C TYR A 473 -8.41 15.95 1.05
N LEU A 474 -7.80 17.09 0.72
CA LEU A 474 -8.26 17.92 -0.40
C LEU A 474 -8.11 17.26 -1.76
N MET A 475 -7.11 16.39 -1.93
CA MET A 475 -6.89 15.70 -3.21
C MET A 475 -7.97 14.66 -3.52
N MET A 476 -8.49 13.94 -2.51
CA MET A 476 -9.46 12.87 -2.76
C MET A 476 -10.31 12.58 -1.52
N ASN A 477 -11.42 13.27 -1.39
CA ASN A 477 -12.32 13.18 -0.23
C ASN A 477 -13.70 12.60 -0.56
N SER A 478 -14.06 12.48 -1.83
CA SER A 478 -15.39 12.07 -2.27
C SER A 478 -15.85 10.72 -1.72
N GLU A 479 -14.91 9.82 -1.40
CA GLU A 479 -15.22 8.48 -0.91
C GLU A 479 -15.68 8.46 0.57
N ILE A 480 -15.65 9.60 1.26
CA ILE A 480 -16.42 9.80 2.51
C ILE A 480 -17.90 9.56 2.23
N ALA A 481 -18.44 10.18 1.17
CA ALA A 481 -19.83 9.98 0.76
C ALA A 481 -20.10 8.52 0.38
N THR A 482 -19.17 7.87 -0.31
CA THR A 482 -19.28 6.44 -0.66
C THR A 482 -19.30 5.55 0.60
N SER A 483 -18.46 5.82 1.58
CA SER A 483 -18.43 5.05 2.83
C SER A 483 -19.77 5.14 3.59
N VAL A 484 -20.37 6.34 3.61
CA VAL A 484 -21.69 6.59 4.20
C VAL A 484 -22.79 5.87 3.41
N MET A 485 -22.78 6.02 2.08
CA MET A 485 -23.76 5.39 1.17
C MET A 485 -23.75 3.85 1.30
N LEU A 486 -22.58 3.25 1.43
CA LEU A 486 -22.42 1.80 1.55
C LEU A 486 -22.55 1.28 2.99
N GLY A 487 -22.74 2.14 3.97
CA GLY A 487 -22.77 1.75 5.40
C GLY A 487 -21.42 1.14 5.86
N ARG A 488 -20.31 1.58 5.29
CA ARG A 488 -18.95 1.12 5.61
C ARG A 488 -18.25 2.15 6.49
N LYS A 489 -18.53 2.10 7.79
CA LYS A 489 -17.98 3.05 8.77
C LYS A 489 -16.46 3.13 8.69
N LEU A 490 -15.94 4.36 8.62
CA LEU A 490 -14.55 4.73 8.81
C LEU A 490 -14.42 5.70 9.98
N ILE A 491 -13.27 5.72 10.65
CA ILE A 491 -12.84 6.83 11.49
C ILE A 491 -11.72 7.55 10.74
N VAL A 492 -11.97 8.78 10.33
CA VAL A 492 -11.01 9.60 9.58
C VAL A 492 -10.49 10.69 10.51
N VAL A 493 -9.17 10.70 10.76
CA VAL A 493 -8.49 11.72 11.56
C VAL A 493 -7.69 12.59 10.63
N VAL A 494 -8.11 13.85 10.47
CA VAL A 494 -7.46 14.85 9.62
C VAL A 494 -6.55 15.71 10.49
N LEU A 495 -5.25 15.67 10.21
CA LEU A 495 -4.25 16.51 10.83
C LEU A 495 -4.03 17.74 9.95
N ASP A 496 -4.63 18.87 10.35
CA ASP A 496 -4.51 20.13 9.63
C ASP A 496 -3.24 20.87 10.06
N ASN A 497 -2.23 20.81 9.23
CA ASN A 497 -0.99 21.56 9.40
C ASN A 497 -0.84 22.72 8.39
N ARG A 498 -1.91 23.06 7.70
CA ARG A 498 -2.03 24.17 6.74
C ARG A 498 -1.15 24.00 5.51
N GLY A 499 -1.01 22.76 4.99
CA GLY A 499 -0.34 22.50 3.71
C GLY A 499 0.55 21.27 3.66
N PHE A 500 1.56 21.31 2.80
CA PHE A 500 2.48 20.19 2.60
C PHE A 500 3.69 20.26 3.54
N GLY A 501 3.46 20.15 4.86
CA GLY A 501 4.49 20.32 5.90
C GLY A 501 5.71 19.40 5.73
N CYS A 502 5.55 18.18 5.19
CA CYS A 502 6.66 17.27 4.88
C CYS A 502 7.59 17.88 3.82
N ILE A 503 7.02 18.39 2.74
CA ILE A 503 7.79 18.98 1.63
C ILE A 503 8.41 20.30 2.05
N GLN A 504 7.71 21.08 2.89
CA GLN A 504 8.26 22.29 3.48
C GLN A 504 9.56 22.02 4.26
N ARG A 505 9.58 20.96 5.10
CA ARG A 505 10.80 20.59 5.83
C ARG A 505 11.91 20.10 4.91
N LEU A 506 11.57 19.33 3.89
CA LEU A 506 12.53 18.87 2.89
C LEU A 506 13.15 20.04 2.12
N GLN A 507 12.34 21.03 1.73
CA GLN A 507 12.80 22.25 1.07
C GLN A 507 13.76 23.04 1.97
N LEU A 508 13.46 23.22 3.24
CA LEU A 508 14.36 23.88 4.20
C LEU A 508 15.65 23.09 4.40
N ALA A 509 15.59 21.76 4.48
CA ALA A 509 16.76 20.89 4.61
C ALA A 509 17.69 20.98 3.39
N SER A 510 17.15 21.28 2.20
CA SER A 510 17.92 21.52 0.97
C SER A 510 18.56 22.92 0.90
N GLY A 511 18.39 23.77 1.94
CA GLY A 511 18.90 25.14 1.97
C GLY A 511 18.00 26.17 1.25
N SER A 512 16.85 25.73 0.74
CA SER A 512 15.88 26.60 0.06
C SER A 512 14.99 27.32 1.08
N PRO A 513 14.49 28.53 0.78
CA PRO A 513 13.53 29.24 1.63
C PRO A 513 12.15 28.55 1.58
N ARG A 514 11.25 28.96 2.46
CA ARG A 514 9.83 28.61 2.35
C ARG A 514 9.28 29.09 1.00
N PHE A 515 8.61 28.18 0.27
CA PHE A 515 8.06 28.53 -1.04
C PHE A 515 6.99 27.52 -1.47
N ASN A 516 5.77 27.97 -1.68
CA ASN A 516 4.66 27.27 -2.32
C ASN A 516 4.24 25.91 -1.69
N ASN A 517 4.53 25.68 -0.40
CA ASN A 517 4.15 24.45 0.28
C ASN A 517 3.07 24.64 1.35
N LEU A 518 3.16 25.69 2.15
CA LEU A 518 2.11 26.04 3.09
C LEU A 518 1.10 26.98 2.45
N LEU A 519 -0.15 26.94 2.88
CA LEU A 519 -1.19 27.82 2.34
C LEU A 519 -0.79 29.31 2.45
N THR A 520 -0.15 29.68 3.55
CA THR A 520 0.36 31.04 3.76
C THR A 520 1.47 31.43 2.76
N ASP A 521 2.20 30.47 2.22
CA ASP A 521 3.24 30.74 1.21
C ASP A 521 2.65 30.94 -0.20
N CYS A 522 1.36 30.56 -0.38
CA CYS A 522 0.66 30.63 -1.67
C CYS A 522 -0.26 31.87 -1.77
N VAL A 523 -0.45 32.62 -0.67
CA VAL A 523 -1.28 33.83 -0.67
C VAL A 523 -0.49 34.98 -1.28
N PRO A 524 -0.96 35.61 -2.38
CA PRO A 524 -0.30 36.78 -2.94
C PRO A 524 -0.43 38.00 -1.99
N GLU A 525 0.42 39.00 -2.18
CA GLU A 525 0.36 40.24 -1.42
C GLU A 525 -1.03 40.89 -1.52
N GLY A 526 -1.66 41.15 -0.36
CA GLY A 526 -3.04 41.62 -0.29
C GLY A 526 -4.12 40.55 -0.49
N GLY A 527 -3.75 39.28 -0.64
CA GLY A 527 -4.68 38.16 -0.68
C GLY A 527 -5.30 37.83 0.67
N VAL A 528 -6.28 36.95 0.68
CA VAL A 528 -7.00 36.49 1.89
C VAL A 528 -6.46 35.15 2.34
N ASP A 529 -6.13 35.01 3.62
CA ASP A 529 -5.78 33.71 4.19
C ASP A 529 -6.94 32.73 4.07
N LEU A 530 -6.65 31.57 3.50
CA LEU A 530 -7.62 30.50 3.33
C LEU A 530 -7.71 29.67 4.62
N THR A 531 -8.89 29.68 5.23
CA THR A 531 -9.25 28.73 6.28
C THR A 531 -10.30 27.77 5.76
N ILE A 532 -10.01 26.47 5.82
CA ILE A 532 -10.91 25.41 5.32
C ILE A 532 -11.58 24.73 6.50
N ASP A 533 -12.91 24.76 6.55
CA ASP A 533 -13.67 23.98 7.54
C ASP A 533 -13.87 22.55 7.04
N PHE A 534 -12.87 21.70 7.29
CA PHE A 534 -12.90 20.28 6.93
C PHE A 534 -14.05 19.52 7.61
N ALA A 535 -14.42 19.91 8.83
CA ALA A 535 -15.52 19.28 9.55
C ALA A 535 -16.88 19.61 8.91
N ALA A 536 -17.12 20.87 8.51
CA ALA A 536 -18.33 21.25 7.78
C ALA A 536 -18.38 20.54 6.41
N HIS A 537 -17.26 20.48 5.70
CA HIS A 537 -17.16 19.77 4.42
C HIS A 537 -17.48 18.28 4.58
N ALA A 538 -16.91 17.59 5.58
CA ALA A 538 -17.19 16.17 5.83
C ALA A 538 -18.68 15.93 6.19
N ARG A 539 -19.31 16.83 6.95
CA ARG A 539 -20.75 16.79 7.23
C ARG A 539 -21.57 16.93 5.95
N ALA A 540 -21.17 17.81 5.04
CA ALA A 540 -21.84 17.96 3.73
C ALA A 540 -21.74 16.69 2.88
N LEU A 541 -20.68 15.88 3.03
CA LEU A 541 -20.55 14.56 2.42
C LEU A 541 -21.32 13.45 3.17
N GLY A 542 -22.02 13.79 4.24
CA GLY A 542 -22.87 12.87 4.99
C GLY A 542 -22.21 12.16 6.18
N ALA A 543 -20.97 12.41 6.49
CA ALA A 543 -20.33 11.92 7.71
C ALA A 543 -20.79 12.70 8.95
N GLU A 544 -20.58 12.14 10.13
CA GLU A 544 -20.54 12.91 11.37
C GLU A 544 -19.12 13.47 11.54
N ALA A 545 -19.01 14.77 11.87
CA ALA A 545 -17.69 15.38 11.94
C ALA A 545 -17.58 16.45 13.03
N VAL A 546 -16.40 16.53 13.62
CA VAL A 546 -16.04 17.50 14.66
C VAL A 546 -14.63 18.04 14.43
N HIS A 547 -14.42 19.32 14.71
CA HIS A 547 -13.10 19.92 14.87
C HIS A 547 -12.80 19.99 16.38
N VAL A 548 -11.70 19.42 16.82
CA VAL A 548 -11.28 19.36 18.21
C VAL A 548 -10.11 20.32 18.46
N ALA A 549 -10.13 20.97 19.60
CA ALA A 549 -9.15 22.01 19.93
C ALA A 549 -7.80 21.43 20.38
N ASP A 550 -7.80 20.25 20.99
CA ASP A 550 -6.61 19.64 21.57
C ASP A 550 -6.68 18.10 21.61
N VAL A 551 -5.63 17.49 22.15
CA VAL A 551 -5.50 16.03 22.27
C VAL A 551 -6.49 15.43 23.28
N ALA A 552 -6.93 16.18 24.29
CA ALA A 552 -7.91 15.69 25.27
C ALA A 552 -9.30 15.57 24.64
N GLU A 553 -9.69 16.58 23.86
CA GLU A 553 -10.91 16.53 23.05
C GLU A 553 -10.84 15.44 21.98
N LEU A 554 -9.65 15.25 21.34
CA LEU A 554 -9.43 14.15 20.39
C LEU A 554 -9.70 12.79 21.03
N LYS A 555 -9.18 12.52 22.23
CA LYS A 555 -9.45 11.26 22.95
C LYS A 555 -10.95 11.04 23.17
N SER A 556 -11.66 12.08 23.59
CA SER A 556 -13.11 12.05 23.78
C SER A 556 -13.87 11.80 22.46
N ALA A 557 -13.46 12.48 21.40
CA ALA A 557 -14.04 12.31 20.06
C ALA A 557 -13.78 10.89 19.51
N MET A 558 -12.58 10.34 19.69
CA MET A 558 -12.25 8.98 19.29
C MET A 558 -13.09 7.93 20.01
N GLN A 559 -13.37 8.09 21.32
CA GLN A 559 -14.26 7.18 22.06
C GLN A 559 -15.67 7.20 21.49
N LYS A 560 -16.22 8.38 21.18
CA LYS A 560 -17.53 8.53 20.52
C LYS A 560 -17.53 7.91 19.12
N ALA A 561 -16.46 8.16 18.36
CA ALA A 561 -16.31 7.62 17.01
C ALA A 561 -16.29 6.08 16.99
N ARG A 562 -15.66 5.44 17.98
CA ARG A 562 -15.66 3.97 18.11
C ARG A 562 -17.05 3.41 18.37
N ALA A 563 -17.87 4.09 19.16
CA ALA A 563 -19.25 3.70 19.46
C ALA A 563 -20.23 3.98 18.31
N ALA A 564 -19.87 4.87 17.39
CA ALA A 564 -20.74 5.24 16.26
C ALA A 564 -20.86 4.13 15.22
N THR A 565 -21.94 4.17 14.45
CA THR A 565 -22.19 3.24 13.34
C THR A 565 -21.99 3.87 11.96
N ARG A 566 -21.84 5.19 11.92
CA ARG A 566 -21.62 5.99 10.71
C ARG A 566 -20.20 6.49 10.65
N THR A 567 -19.69 6.76 9.46
CA THR A 567 -18.36 7.35 9.25
C THR A 567 -18.20 8.63 10.06
N GLN A 568 -17.10 8.72 10.79
CA GLN A 568 -16.70 9.82 11.67
C GLN A 568 -15.50 10.52 11.06
N VAL A 569 -15.50 11.85 11.06
CA VAL A 569 -14.33 12.65 10.67
C VAL A 569 -13.97 13.57 11.84
N ILE A 570 -12.75 13.43 12.34
CA ILE A 570 -12.22 14.24 13.44
C ILE A 570 -11.08 15.08 12.88
N VAL A 571 -11.19 16.38 12.98
CA VAL A 571 -10.18 17.34 12.52
C VAL A 571 -9.44 17.88 13.73
N ILE A 572 -8.12 17.93 13.66
CA ILE A 572 -7.28 18.53 14.69
C ILE A 572 -6.17 19.35 14.04
N ASP A 573 -6.00 20.60 14.51
CA ASP A 573 -4.90 21.44 14.08
C ASP A 573 -3.58 20.91 14.66
N THR A 574 -2.54 20.81 13.80
CA THR A 574 -1.22 20.31 14.20
C THR A 574 -0.10 21.23 13.71
N THR A 575 1.06 21.14 14.36
CA THR A 575 2.22 21.92 13.92
C THR A 575 2.98 21.21 12.79
N HIS A 576 3.34 21.94 11.74
CA HIS A 576 4.22 21.47 10.67
C HIS A 576 5.71 21.53 11.03
N THR A 577 6.07 22.18 12.14
CA THR A 577 7.48 22.45 12.48
C THR A 577 8.13 21.36 13.32
N ARG A 578 7.35 20.45 13.89
CA ARG A 578 7.84 19.39 14.77
C ARG A 578 7.54 18.01 14.23
N THR A 579 8.52 17.12 14.32
CA THR A 579 8.42 15.70 14.02
C THR A 579 9.22 14.88 15.04
N THR A 580 9.12 13.55 14.97
CA THR A 580 9.98 12.67 15.77
C THR A 580 11.38 12.61 15.16
N ASP A 581 12.32 13.29 15.80
CA ASP A 581 13.72 13.37 15.35
C ASP A 581 14.54 12.10 15.70
N ASP A 582 14.01 11.25 16.57
CA ASP A 582 14.66 9.99 16.96
C ASP A 582 14.83 9.06 15.76
N GLY A 583 16.05 8.56 15.52
CA GLY A 583 16.37 7.62 14.46
C GLY A 583 16.52 8.27 13.10
N GLY A 584 16.06 7.55 12.06
CA GLY A 584 16.26 7.95 10.68
C GLY A 584 17.66 7.65 10.14
N CYS A 585 17.83 7.82 8.86
CA CYS A 585 19.11 7.76 8.17
C CYS A 585 19.10 8.66 6.93
N TRP A 586 20.24 8.81 6.31
CA TRP A 586 20.36 9.61 5.10
C TRP A 586 19.47 9.07 3.97
N TRP A 587 18.90 9.98 3.21
CA TRP A 587 18.15 9.70 1.99
C TRP A 587 18.66 10.60 0.87
N GLU A 588 18.89 10.06 -0.31
CA GLU A 588 19.38 10.79 -1.44
C GLU A 588 18.30 11.68 -2.04
N VAL A 589 18.40 12.97 -1.74
CA VAL A 589 17.64 14.03 -2.39
C VAL A 589 18.67 14.95 -3.03
N SER A 590 18.66 15.04 -4.35
CA SER A 590 19.63 15.83 -5.09
C SER A 590 19.54 17.31 -4.72
N ILE A 591 20.67 17.91 -4.40
CA ILE A 591 20.81 19.34 -4.10
C ILE A 591 21.49 20.03 -5.28
N PRO A 592 21.06 21.23 -5.71
CA PRO A 592 21.70 21.96 -6.80
C PRO A 592 23.21 22.16 -6.57
N GLU A 593 23.98 21.89 -7.63
CA GLU A 593 25.45 22.09 -7.62
C GLU A 593 25.85 23.56 -7.64
N ILE A 594 24.98 24.43 -8.18
CA ILE A 594 25.19 25.86 -8.31
C ILE A 594 23.98 26.60 -7.76
N SER A 595 24.22 27.55 -6.86
CA SER A 595 23.19 28.43 -6.31
C SER A 595 23.81 29.79 -5.97
N GLN A 596 22.99 30.85 -5.96
CA GLN A 596 23.38 32.15 -5.39
C GLN A 596 23.20 32.18 -3.87
N ARG A 597 22.77 31.10 -3.26
CA ARG A 597 22.43 30.96 -1.85
C ARG A 597 23.46 30.10 -1.11
N PRO A 598 24.20 30.68 -0.15
CA PRO A 598 25.20 29.93 0.64
C PRO A 598 24.61 28.72 1.39
N GLU A 599 23.33 28.80 1.78
CA GLU A 599 22.62 27.70 2.47
C GLU A 599 22.49 26.47 1.56
N VAL A 600 22.22 26.68 0.26
CA VAL A 600 22.15 25.60 -0.74
C VAL A 600 23.52 24.99 -0.97
N ASP A 601 24.60 25.82 -1.08
CA ASP A 601 25.97 25.32 -1.19
C ASP A 601 26.39 24.49 0.04
N ALA A 602 25.97 24.91 1.24
CA ALA A 602 26.23 24.14 2.45
C ALA A 602 25.43 22.81 2.46
N ALA A 603 24.19 22.82 1.98
CA ALA A 603 23.39 21.61 1.84
C ALA A 603 23.97 20.66 0.80
N HIS A 604 24.50 21.18 -0.33
CA HIS A 604 25.14 20.39 -1.37
C HIS A 604 26.41 19.69 -0.84
N ARG A 605 27.23 20.34 -0.03
CA ARG A 605 28.37 19.68 0.62
C ARG A 605 27.94 18.50 1.51
N ARG A 606 26.90 18.69 2.35
CA ARG A 606 26.35 17.59 3.18
C ARG A 606 25.79 16.45 2.32
N TYR A 607 25.16 16.79 1.19
CA TYR A 607 24.68 15.79 0.23
C TYR A 607 25.81 14.95 -0.34
N LEU A 608 26.95 15.56 -0.75
CA LEU A 608 28.13 14.84 -1.24
C LEU A 608 28.76 13.96 -0.17
N ASP A 609 28.83 14.44 1.08
CA ASP A 609 29.30 13.64 2.21
C ASP A 609 28.45 12.37 2.40
N GLY A 610 27.13 12.52 2.40
CA GLY A 610 26.22 11.37 2.47
C GLY A 610 26.39 10.42 1.30
N LYS A 611 26.47 10.96 0.09
CA LYS A 611 26.65 10.19 -1.15
C LYS A 611 27.94 9.36 -1.15
N SER A 612 29.01 9.86 -0.57
CA SER A 612 30.29 9.16 -0.48
C SER A 612 30.24 7.86 0.33
N THR A 613 29.20 7.68 1.13
CA THR A 613 28.99 6.48 1.99
C THR A 613 28.10 5.42 1.35
N GLN A 614 27.61 5.66 0.13
CA GLN A 614 26.76 4.69 -0.58
C GLN A 614 27.56 3.43 -0.95
N ARG A 615 26.93 2.28 -0.74
CA ARG A 615 27.41 1.01 -1.26
C ARG A 615 26.98 0.90 -2.73
N LEU A 616 27.92 0.83 -3.64
CA LEU A 616 27.73 0.69 -5.08
C LEU A 616 27.79 -0.78 -5.52
#